data_42c7b50f4030df9730cdee383cfd3cc8
#
_entry.id   42c7b50f4030df9730cdee383cfd3cc8
#
_cell.length_a   1.000
_cell.length_b   1.000
_cell.length_c   1.000
_cell.angle_alpha   90.00
_cell.angle_beta   90.00
_cell.angle_gamma   90.00
#
_symmetry.space_group_name_H-M   'P 1'
#
loop_
_entity.id
_entity.type
_entity.pdbx_description
1 polymer ?
#
loop_
_entity_poly.entity_id
_entity_poly.type
_entity_poly.pdbx_seq_one_letter_code
_entity_poly.pdbx_strand_id
1 'polypeptide(L)'
;MNGTRTWTTPNGELRLWQPAPHVIVTRFQGAMYDAHLAHLAMMTIEGIMASQSKLDVFHDWEEMELYATEARTIMTERSIPLAPKLNSLSVLFGSKVVLMGVSLASLKLGGIHTFTSREEFDQAVRQATASRPGTFKQTS
;
A
#
# COMPACT_ATOMS: atom_id res chain seq x y z
N MET A 1 19.31 7.41 4.95
CA MET A 1 17.94 7.90 4.77
C MET A 1 17.39 7.40 3.45
N ASN A 2 16.21 6.87 3.48
CA ASN A 2 15.61 6.31 2.29
C ASN A 2 14.90 7.40 1.50
N GLY A 3 15.43 7.69 0.32
CA GLY A 3 14.77 8.61 -0.59
C GLY A 3 13.51 8.02 -1.18
N THR A 4 12.73 8.84 -1.86
CA THR A 4 11.56 8.40 -2.60
C THR A 4 12.01 7.66 -3.86
N ARG A 5 11.45 6.47 -4.07
CA ARG A 5 11.63 5.72 -5.31
C ARG A 5 10.46 6.02 -6.23
N THR A 6 10.75 6.19 -7.51
CA THR A 6 9.72 6.54 -8.49
C THR A 6 9.90 5.69 -9.72
N TRP A 7 8.80 5.11 -10.19
CA TRP A 7 8.75 4.33 -11.43
C TRP A 7 7.63 4.85 -12.31
N THR A 8 7.88 4.91 -13.60
CA THR A 8 6.92 5.43 -14.57
C THR A 8 6.73 4.44 -15.70
N THR A 9 5.47 4.25 -16.08
CA THR A 9 5.09 3.50 -17.29
C THR A 9 4.17 4.40 -18.12
N PRO A 10 3.84 4.01 -19.35
CA PRO A 10 2.83 4.78 -20.12
C PRO A 10 1.47 4.89 -19.40
N ASN A 11 1.18 4.00 -18.45
CA ASN A 11 -0.09 3.98 -17.73
C ASN A 11 -0.10 4.86 -16.49
N GLY A 12 1.06 5.22 -15.95
CA GLY A 12 1.11 6.05 -14.75
C GLY A 12 2.44 6.06 -14.03
N GLU A 13 2.42 6.62 -12.84
CA GLU A 13 3.60 6.77 -12.00
C GLU A 13 3.32 6.21 -10.62
N LEU A 14 4.27 5.45 -10.11
CA LEU A 14 4.24 4.93 -8.74
C LEU A 14 5.40 5.50 -7.94
N ARG A 15 5.12 6.01 -6.75
CA ARG A 15 6.13 6.45 -5.80
C ARG A 15 6.06 5.59 -4.55
N LEU A 16 7.21 5.37 -3.93
CA LEU A 16 7.31 4.63 -2.68
C LEU A 16 8.34 5.31 -1.79
N TRP A 17 7.97 5.55 -0.53
CA TRP A 17 8.89 6.13 0.45
C TRP A 17 8.61 5.58 1.84
N GLN A 18 9.56 5.80 2.75
CA GLN A 18 9.47 5.38 4.15
C GLN A 18 9.60 6.60 5.06
N PRO A 19 8.48 7.12 5.60
CA PRO A 19 8.55 8.21 6.58
C PRO A 19 9.25 7.79 7.87
N ALA A 20 9.29 6.49 8.14
CA ALA A 20 10.07 5.87 9.21
C ALA A 20 10.48 4.48 8.73
N PRO A 21 11.51 3.83 9.34
CA PRO A 21 11.93 2.51 8.89
C PRO A 21 10.82 1.45 8.88
N HIS A 22 9.85 1.57 9.79
CA HIS A 22 8.75 0.61 9.91
C HIS A 22 7.47 1.05 9.19
N VAL A 23 7.53 2.12 8.38
CA VAL A 23 6.36 2.63 7.65
C VAL A 23 6.70 2.74 6.17
N ILE A 24 5.85 2.17 5.33
CA ILE A 24 5.96 2.29 3.87
C ILE A 24 4.71 2.99 3.36
N VAL A 25 4.90 4.00 2.52
CA VAL A 25 3.80 4.66 1.80
C VAL A 25 4.06 4.51 0.31
N THR A 26 3.03 4.10 -0.43
CA THR A 26 3.06 4.12 -1.89
C THR A 26 2.00 5.09 -2.39
N ARG A 27 2.22 5.69 -3.54
CA ARG A 27 1.25 6.57 -4.17
C ARG A 27 1.24 6.33 -5.67
N PHE A 28 0.06 6.06 -6.21
CA PHE A 28 -0.13 5.88 -7.64
C PHE A 28 -0.88 7.06 -8.23
N GLN A 29 -0.42 7.51 -9.40
CA GLN A 29 -1.09 8.53 -10.21
C GLN A 29 -1.08 8.07 -11.66
N GLY A 30 -2.25 8.01 -12.28
CA GLY A 30 -2.32 7.68 -13.70
C GLY A 30 -3.61 6.98 -14.09
N ALA A 31 -3.66 6.55 -15.36
CA ALA A 31 -4.85 5.96 -15.95
C ALA A 31 -5.11 4.54 -15.47
N MET A 32 -4.05 3.75 -15.27
CA MET A 32 -4.19 2.35 -14.88
C MET A 32 -2.96 1.85 -14.12
N TYR A 33 -3.21 1.24 -12.96
CA TYR A 33 -2.17 0.56 -12.19
C TYR A 33 -1.86 -0.77 -12.87
N ASP A 34 -0.72 -0.85 -13.52
CA ASP A 34 -0.38 -1.99 -14.35
C ASP A 34 0.45 -3.04 -13.61
N ALA A 35 0.63 -4.21 -14.26
CA ALA A 35 1.34 -5.33 -13.67
C ALA A 35 2.81 -5.01 -13.37
N HIS A 36 3.46 -4.21 -14.21
CA HIS A 36 4.86 -3.84 -14.01
C HIS A 36 5.04 -3.01 -12.75
N LEU A 37 4.19 -2.00 -12.55
CA LEU A 37 4.25 -1.17 -11.34
C LEU A 37 3.92 -1.98 -10.08
N ALA A 38 2.94 -2.88 -10.18
CA ALA A 38 2.59 -3.76 -9.05
C ALA A 38 3.77 -4.67 -8.68
N HIS A 39 4.45 -5.22 -9.67
CA HIS A 39 5.63 -6.05 -9.45
C HIS A 39 6.74 -5.27 -8.74
N LEU A 40 7.03 -4.05 -9.20
CA LEU A 40 8.06 -3.21 -8.60
C LEU A 40 7.70 -2.83 -7.17
N ALA A 41 6.43 -2.51 -6.91
CA ALA A 41 5.97 -2.20 -5.55
C ALA A 41 6.20 -3.38 -4.62
N MET A 42 5.74 -4.57 -5.00
CA MET A 42 5.85 -5.76 -4.15
C MET A 42 7.29 -6.19 -3.96
N MET A 43 8.11 -6.14 -5.01
CA MET A 43 9.53 -6.47 -4.91
C MET A 43 10.24 -5.56 -3.90
N THR A 44 9.90 -4.27 -3.90
CA THR A 44 10.49 -3.30 -3.01
C THR A 44 10.03 -3.52 -1.56
N ILE A 45 8.73 -3.75 -1.36
CA ILE A 45 8.17 -4.04 -0.03
C ILE A 45 8.79 -5.30 0.54
N GLU A 46 8.89 -6.37 -0.25
CA GLU A 46 9.52 -7.62 0.16
C GLU A 46 10.97 -7.41 0.59
N GLY A 47 11.70 -6.59 -0.19
CA GLY A 47 13.10 -6.27 0.15
C GLY A 47 13.24 -5.51 1.46
N ILE A 48 12.34 -4.57 1.73
CA ILE A 48 12.34 -3.83 3.00
C ILE A 48 12.00 -4.78 4.16
N MET A 49 11.04 -5.66 3.97
CA MET A 49 10.63 -6.63 5.00
C MET A 49 11.70 -7.67 5.31
N ALA A 50 12.71 -7.82 4.46
CA ALA A 50 13.82 -8.72 4.76
C ALA A 50 14.60 -8.24 5.98
N SER A 51 14.60 -6.94 6.29
CA SER A 51 15.33 -6.37 7.42
C SER A 51 14.45 -5.64 8.43
N GLN A 52 13.17 -5.45 8.13
CA GLN A 52 12.22 -4.77 9.00
C GLN A 52 11.00 -5.67 9.22
N SER A 53 10.54 -5.77 10.46
CA SER A 53 9.33 -6.53 10.77
C SER A 53 8.24 -5.59 11.28
N LYS A 54 7.01 -6.08 11.29
CA LYS A 54 5.86 -5.36 11.82
C LYS A 54 5.63 -4.01 11.14
N LEU A 55 5.77 -4.00 9.81
CA LEU A 55 5.57 -2.80 9.02
C LEU A 55 4.12 -2.35 9.01
N ASP A 56 3.95 -1.04 8.92
CA ASP A 56 2.68 -0.42 8.56
C ASP A 56 2.79 0.01 7.11
N VAL A 57 1.96 -0.57 6.24
CA VAL A 57 1.97 -0.30 4.80
C VAL A 57 0.72 0.49 4.44
N PHE A 58 0.91 1.62 3.77
CA PHE A 58 -0.15 2.52 3.34
C PHE A 58 -0.09 2.69 1.83
N HIS A 59 -1.16 2.32 1.14
CA HIS A 59 -1.27 2.53 -0.30
C HIS A 59 -2.20 3.70 -0.57
N ASP A 60 -1.66 4.76 -1.14
CA ASP A 60 -2.43 5.92 -1.55
C ASP A 60 -2.85 5.73 -3.00
N TRP A 61 -4.05 5.21 -3.17
CA TRP A 61 -4.65 4.92 -4.47
C TRP A 61 -5.84 5.84 -4.78
N GLU A 62 -5.85 7.01 -4.15
CA GLU A 62 -6.96 7.95 -4.36
C GLU A 62 -7.13 8.34 -5.83
N GLU A 63 -6.02 8.49 -6.55
CA GLU A 63 -6.05 8.89 -7.95
C GLU A 63 -6.01 7.70 -8.91
N MET A 64 -6.13 6.48 -8.40
CA MET A 64 -6.22 5.29 -9.23
C MET A 64 -7.67 5.11 -9.69
N GLU A 65 -7.90 5.22 -11.00
CA GLU A 65 -9.22 4.99 -11.56
C GLU A 65 -9.43 3.53 -11.91
N LEU A 66 -8.40 2.90 -12.49
CA LEU A 66 -8.45 1.53 -12.95
C LEU A 66 -7.16 0.80 -12.56
N TYR A 67 -7.26 -0.52 -12.52
CA TYR A 67 -6.10 -1.40 -12.36
C TYR A 67 -6.22 -2.57 -13.34
N ALA A 68 -5.08 -3.07 -13.80
CA ALA A 68 -5.04 -4.29 -14.59
C ALA A 68 -5.35 -5.49 -13.66
N THR A 69 -6.05 -6.49 -14.18
CA THR A 69 -6.35 -7.71 -13.43
C THR A 69 -5.07 -8.35 -12.90
N GLU A 70 -4.01 -8.37 -13.73
CA GLU A 70 -2.71 -8.91 -13.31
C GLU A 70 -2.09 -8.13 -12.17
N ALA A 71 -2.25 -6.80 -12.14
CA ALA A 71 -1.76 -5.98 -11.03
C ALA A 71 -2.45 -6.37 -9.73
N ARG A 72 -3.77 -6.54 -9.75
CA ARG A 72 -4.52 -6.99 -8.58
C ARG A 72 -4.04 -8.35 -8.10
N THR A 73 -3.85 -9.29 -9.02
CA THR A 73 -3.37 -10.64 -8.70
C THR A 73 -1.99 -10.57 -8.04
N ILE A 74 -1.07 -9.82 -8.62
CA ILE A 74 0.29 -9.67 -8.07
C ILE A 74 0.23 -9.08 -6.66
N MET A 75 -0.49 -7.98 -6.48
CA MET A 75 -0.59 -7.31 -5.18
C MET A 75 -1.19 -8.25 -4.13
N THR A 76 -2.27 -8.94 -4.47
CA THR A 76 -2.96 -9.83 -3.53
C THR A 76 -2.10 -11.04 -3.20
N GLU A 77 -1.65 -11.75 -4.21
CA GLU A 77 -0.95 -13.04 -4.01
C GLU A 77 0.40 -12.86 -3.33
N ARG A 78 1.14 -11.81 -3.67
CA ARG A 78 2.44 -11.56 -3.06
C ARG A 78 2.30 -10.94 -1.66
N SER A 79 1.16 -10.38 -1.32
CA SER A 79 0.89 -9.86 0.02
C SER A 79 0.50 -10.96 1.01
N ILE A 80 -0.04 -12.08 0.55
CA ILE A 80 -0.48 -13.17 1.43
C ILE A 80 0.63 -13.65 2.36
N PRO A 81 1.84 -14.01 1.90
CA PRO A 81 2.89 -14.45 2.82
C PRO A 81 3.42 -13.33 3.72
N LEU A 82 3.21 -12.07 3.36
CA LEU A 82 3.67 -10.93 4.15
C LEU A 82 2.66 -10.52 5.22
N ALA A 83 1.38 -10.77 4.99
CA ALA A 83 0.30 -10.29 5.87
C ALA A 83 0.52 -10.62 7.36
N PRO A 84 0.93 -11.85 7.74
CA PRO A 84 1.18 -12.15 9.15
C PRO A 84 2.35 -11.36 9.75
N LYS A 85 3.23 -10.83 8.92
CA LYS A 85 4.41 -10.07 9.34
C LYS A 85 4.17 -8.57 9.36
N LEU A 86 3.04 -8.11 8.82
CA LEU A 86 2.66 -6.69 8.83
C LEU A 86 1.96 -6.37 10.14
N ASN A 87 2.17 -5.15 10.62
CA ASN A 87 1.38 -4.61 11.71
C ASN A 87 0.03 -4.11 11.18
N SER A 88 0.04 -3.45 10.03
CA SER A 88 -1.20 -2.98 9.40
C SER A 88 -1.02 -2.84 7.89
N LEU A 89 -2.13 -2.92 7.17
CA LEU A 89 -2.20 -2.66 5.74
C LEU A 89 -3.40 -1.76 5.50
N SER A 90 -3.17 -0.61 4.90
CA SER A 90 -4.19 0.43 4.71
C SER A 90 -4.21 0.91 3.27
N VAL A 91 -5.39 1.23 2.76
CA VAL A 91 -5.58 1.73 1.40
C VAL A 91 -6.52 2.92 1.41
N LEU A 92 -6.11 4.01 0.75
CA LEU A 92 -6.97 5.14 0.43
C LEU A 92 -7.42 4.98 -1.01
N PHE A 93 -8.71 5.04 -1.25
CA PHE A 93 -9.26 4.91 -2.60
C PHE A 93 -10.28 6.01 -2.90
N GLY A 94 -10.43 6.35 -4.20
CA GLY A 94 -11.41 7.32 -4.67
C GLY A 94 -12.36 6.73 -5.71
N SER A 95 -12.21 5.46 -6.08
CA SER A 95 -12.95 4.79 -7.14
C SER A 95 -13.67 3.56 -6.60
N LYS A 96 -14.92 3.34 -7.03
CA LYS A 96 -15.69 2.15 -6.65
C LYS A 96 -15.06 0.88 -7.21
N VAL A 97 -14.44 0.96 -8.38
CA VAL A 97 -13.75 -0.19 -9.00
C VAL A 97 -12.58 -0.62 -8.11
N VAL A 98 -11.81 0.34 -7.63
CA VAL A 98 -10.68 0.04 -6.73
C VAL A 98 -11.18 -0.51 -5.40
N LEU A 99 -12.26 0.05 -4.86
CA LEU A 99 -12.87 -0.46 -3.63
C LEU A 99 -13.27 -1.94 -3.78
N MET A 100 -13.87 -2.31 -4.89
CA MET A 100 -14.25 -3.70 -5.12
C MET A 100 -13.05 -4.63 -5.12
N GLY A 101 -11.95 -4.22 -5.79
CA GLY A 101 -10.72 -5.00 -5.81
C GLY A 101 -10.11 -5.16 -4.43
N VAL A 102 -10.07 -4.08 -3.65
CA VAL A 102 -9.56 -4.10 -2.27
C VAL A 102 -10.43 -4.98 -1.38
N SER A 103 -11.74 -4.93 -1.53
CA SER A 103 -12.66 -5.75 -0.75
C SER A 103 -12.44 -7.25 -0.99
N LEU A 104 -12.23 -7.63 -2.27
CA LEU A 104 -11.91 -9.01 -2.63
C LEU A 104 -10.58 -9.46 -2.03
N ALA A 105 -9.56 -8.59 -2.10
CA ALA A 105 -8.25 -8.88 -1.53
C ALA A 105 -8.33 -9.02 -0.01
N SER A 106 -9.16 -8.22 0.66
CA SER A 106 -9.31 -8.25 2.11
C SER A 106 -9.82 -9.60 2.61
N LEU A 107 -10.63 -10.29 1.82
CA LEU A 107 -11.11 -11.64 2.17
C LEU A 107 -9.94 -12.63 2.27
N LYS A 108 -8.91 -12.47 1.44
CA LYS A 108 -7.74 -13.35 1.42
C LYS A 108 -6.67 -12.95 2.43
N LEU A 109 -6.54 -11.66 2.72
CA LEU A 109 -5.46 -11.12 3.53
C LEU A 109 -5.81 -10.98 5.01
N GLY A 110 -7.06 -11.22 5.37
CA GLY A 110 -7.49 -11.16 6.77
C GLY A 110 -7.84 -9.76 7.26
N GLY A 111 -7.92 -8.80 6.37
CA GLY A 111 -8.36 -7.46 6.67
C GLY A 111 -7.43 -6.38 6.15
N ILE A 112 -8.02 -5.40 5.49
CA ILE A 112 -7.33 -4.21 4.99
C ILE A 112 -8.11 -3.03 5.54
N HIS A 113 -7.42 -2.07 6.16
CA HIS A 113 -8.05 -0.82 6.59
C HIS A 113 -8.27 0.06 5.38
N THR A 114 -9.51 0.45 5.13
CA THR A 114 -9.86 1.27 3.97
C THR A 114 -10.18 2.68 4.41
N PHE A 115 -9.74 3.64 3.60
CA PHE A 115 -9.97 5.06 3.81
C PHE A 115 -10.60 5.66 2.57
N THR A 116 -11.54 6.58 2.77
CA THR A 116 -12.10 7.42 1.71
C THR A 116 -11.76 8.89 1.91
N SER A 117 -11.22 9.23 3.08
CA SER A 117 -10.84 10.59 3.45
C SER A 117 -9.33 10.74 3.39
N ARG A 118 -8.88 11.65 2.54
CA ARG A 118 -7.46 12.05 2.45
C ARG A 118 -6.93 12.46 3.82
N GLU A 119 -7.68 13.25 4.54
CA GLU A 119 -7.28 13.79 5.83
C GLU A 119 -7.07 12.70 6.87
N GLU A 120 -8.02 11.75 6.95
CA GLU A 120 -7.91 10.63 7.88
C GLU A 120 -6.74 9.71 7.53
N PHE A 121 -6.53 9.46 6.24
CA PHE A 121 -5.41 8.64 5.78
C PHE A 121 -4.07 9.29 6.14
N ASP A 122 -3.92 10.58 5.85
CA ASP A 122 -2.68 11.29 6.16
C ASP A 122 -2.41 11.34 7.66
N GLN A 123 -3.47 11.47 8.48
CA GLN A 123 -3.33 11.42 9.92
C GLN A 123 -2.88 10.04 10.39
N ALA A 124 -3.43 8.97 9.82
CA ALA A 124 -3.01 7.60 10.15
C ALA A 124 -1.54 7.38 9.82
N VAL A 125 -1.06 7.89 8.67
CA VAL A 125 0.36 7.81 8.30
C VAL A 125 1.23 8.53 9.34
N ARG A 126 0.82 9.73 9.75
CA ARG A 126 1.57 10.49 10.76
C ARG A 126 1.62 9.74 12.10
N GLN A 127 0.51 9.17 12.52
CA GLN A 127 0.43 8.41 13.78
C GLN A 127 1.32 7.18 13.74
N ALA A 128 1.28 6.42 12.65
CA ALA A 128 2.12 5.23 12.48
C ALA A 128 3.59 5.61 12.48
N THR A 129 3.94 6.72 11.82
CA THR A 129 5.31 7.22 11.74
C THR A 129 5.86 7.60 13.11
N ALA A 130 5.03 8.18 13.95
CA ALA A 130 5.40 8.59 15.31
C ALA A 130 5.38 7.43 16.32
N SER A 131 4.76 6.31 15.98
CA SER A 131 4.62 5.15 16.87
C SER A 131 5.85 4.29 16.84
N ARG A 132 6.04 3.47 17.89
CA ARG A 132 7.04 2.41 17.88
C ARG A 132 6.64 1.33 16.89
N PRO A 133 7.61 0.65 16.28
CA PRO A 133 7.29 -0.45 15.35
C PRO A 133 6.32 -1.45 15.97
N GLY A 134 5.26 -1.78 15.23
CA GLY A 134 4.29 -2.78 15.64
C GLY A 134 3.25 -2.34 16.66
N THR A 135 3.25 -1.05 17.06
CA THR A 135 2.31 -0.55 18.09
C THR A 135 1.18 0.31 17.53
N PHE A 136 1.30 0.77 16.30
CA PHE A 136 0.25 1.57 15.67
C PHE A 136 -1.04 0.73 15.56
N LYS A 137 -2.17 1.34 15.96
CA LYS A 137 -3.49 0.69 15.84
C LYS A 137 -4.43 1.62 15.12
N GLN A 138 -5.15 1.06 14.15
CA GLN A 138 -6.22 1.78 13.49
C GLN A 138 -7.38 1.95 14.48
N THR A 139 -7.88 3.17 14.54
CA THR A 139 -9.13 3.46 15.23
C THR A 139 -10.21 3.63 14.18
N SER A 140 -11.23 2.84 14.27
CA SER A 140 -12.39 2.94 13.37
C SER A 140 -13.34 4.03 13.81
#